data_9ec935effe0113bf3f37c22d7e6b28c3
#
_entry.id   9ec935effe0113bf3f37c22d7e6b28c3
#
_cell.length_a   1.000
_cell.length_b   1.000
_cell.length_c   1.000
_cell.angle_alpha   90.00
_cell.angle_beta   90.00
_cell.angle_gamma   90.00
#
_symmetry.space_group_name_H-M   'P 1'
#
loop_
_entity.id
_entity.type
_entity.pdbx_description
1 polymer ?
#
loop_
_entity_poly.entity_id
_entity_poly.type
_entity_poly.pdbx_seq_one_letter_code
_entity_poly.pdbx_strand_id
1 'polypeptide(L)'
;MSVEEAVSSLKGYSEELGLDLKKPEDRFKWFLASVLFAKRISAGIAKRTYRRFIEEGLTTPEAILEAGWGRLVEVLDSGGYVRYDFSTATNLIKIMEELKTKYGSLEELYAKANSPEDLERRLQEFKGVGPVAVNIFLRELRGVWDKAKPKPSKISVETAQRIGLKNIEFYESALVRLNLEYCKREGCVDCPVKAYCKR
;
A
#
# COMPACT_ATOMS: atom_id res chain seq x y z
N MET A 1 13.40 25.07 9.03
CA MET A 1 12.67 23.78 8.81
C MET A 1 13.73 22.74 8.54
N SER A 2 13.79 21.66 9.33
CA SER A 2 14.75 20.57 9.09
C SER A 2 14.29 19.67 7.93
N VAL A 3 15.17 18.79 7.43
CA VAL A 3 14.79 17.81 6.39
C VAL A 3 13.72 16.84 6.92
N GLU A 4 13.79 16.49 8.20
CA GLU A 4 12.80 15.65 8.88
C GLU A 4 11.42 16.31 8.91
N GLU A 5 11.34 17.58 9.27
CA GLU A 5 10.09 18.35 9.26
C GLU A 5 9.50 18.44 7.85
N ALA A 6 10.34 18.72 6.85
CA ALA A 6 9.91 18.79 5.46
C ALA A 6 9.37 17.44 4.94
N VAL A 7 10.03 16.33 5.29
CA VAL A 7 9.57 14.98 4.93
C VAL A 7 8.30 14.60 5.69
N SER A 8 8.21 14.94 6.98
CA SER A 8 7.03 14.66 7.82
C SER A 8 5.75 15.38 7.35
N SER A 9 5.89 16.45 6.57
CA SER A 9 4.73 17.13 5.97
C SER A 9 4.03 16.28 4.90
N LEU A 10 4.71 15.27 4.36
CA LEU A 10 4.16 14.36 3.37
C LEU A 10 3.46 13.18 4.07
N LYS A 11 2.14 13.21 4.04
CA LYS A 11 1.32 12.13 4.59
C LYS A 11 1.54 10.81 3.84
N GLY A 12 1.42 9.67 4.54
CA GLY A 12 1.32 8.37 3.90
C GLY A 12 0.05 8.24 3.05
N TYR A 13 0.03 7.27 2.14
CA TYR A 13 -1.18 7.07 1.32
C TYR A 13 -2.37 6.55 2.12
N SER A 14 -2.18 5.75 3.16
CA SER A 14 -3.28 5.34 4.04
C SER A 14 -3.94 6.53 4.73
N GLU A 15 -3.14 7.48 5.21
CA GLU A 15 -3.64 8.70 5.83
C GLU A 15 -4.37 9.60 4.82
N GLU A 16 -3.84 9.74 3.59
CA GLU A 16 -4.50 10.48 2.51
C GLU A 16 -5.86 9.86 2.13
N LEU A 17 -5.97 8.53 2.20
CA LEU A 17 -7.21 7.80 1.96
C LEU A 17 -8.18 7.84 3.15
N GLY A 18 -7.81 8.51 4.25
CA GLY A 18 -8.65 8.68 5.43
C GLY A 18 -8.73 7.45 6.33
N LEU A 19 -7.74 6.57 6.26
CA LEU A 19 -7.72 5.32 7.02
C LEU A 19 -7.04 5.49 8.38
N ASP A 20 -7.68 4.95 9.42
CA ASP A 20 -7.09 4.77 10.74
C ASP A 20 -6.63 3.32 10.92
N LEU A 21 -5.34 3.08 10.70
CA LEU A 21 -4.77 1.72 10.74
C LEU A 21 -4.79 1.07 12.14
N LYS A 22 -5.22 1.76 13.19
CA LYS A 22 -5.52 1.16 14.49
C LYS A 22 -6.80 0.32 14.46
N LYS A 23 -7.65 0.53 13.46
CA LYS A 23 -8.91 -0.21 13.28
C LYS A 23 -8.73 -1.39 12.33
N PRO A 24 -9.19 -2.59 12.69
CA PRO A 24 -9.09 -3.79 11.85
C PRO A 24 -9.71 -3.62 10.46
N GLU A 25 -10.88 -2.99 10.39
CA GLU A 25 -11.59 -2.73 9.12
C GLU A 25 -10.79 -1.81 8.18
N ASP A 26 -10.08 -0.83 8.73
CA ASP A 26 -9.25 0.07 7.93
C ASP A 26 -7.93 -0.59 7.53
N ARG A 27 -7.40 -1.53 8.32
CA ARG A 27 -6.27 -2.37 7.90
C ARG A 27 -6.63 -3.25 6.71
N PHE A 28 -7.83 -3.83 6.68
CA PHE A 28 -8.28 -4.59 5.52
C PHE A 28 -8.41 -3.70 4.28
N LYS A 29 -9.02 -2.52 4.40
CA LYS A 29 -9.10 -1.55 3.29
C LYS A 29 -7.71 -1.12 2.80
N TRP A 30 -6.76 -0.95 3.72
CA TRP A 30 -5.37 -0.64 3.36
C TRP A 30 -4.67 -1.81 2.66
N PHE A 31 -4.93 -3.03 3.09
CA PHE A 31 -4.45 -4.22 2.39
C PHE A 31 -4.96 -4.26 0.95
N LEU A 32 -6.25 -4.05 0.75
CA LEU A 32 -6.85 -3.93 -0.59
C LEU A 32 -6.18 -2.84 -1.43
N ALA A 33 -6.04 -1.63 -0.87
CA ALA A 33 -5.34 -0.53 -1.53
C ALA A 33 -3.89 -0.90 -1.88
N SER A 34 -3.18 -1.58 -0.99
CA SER A 34 -1.78 -1.99 -1.21
C SER A 34 -1.63 -2.94 -2.40
N VAL A 35 -2.58 -3.84 -2.60
CA VAL A 35 -2.63 -4.72 -3.78
C VAL A 35 -2.81 -3.90 -5.07
N LEU A 36 -3.68 -2.88 -5.03
CA LEU A 36 -3.89 -1.98 -6.17
C LEU A 36 -2.65 -1.12 -6.47
N PHE A 37 -2.02 -0.54 -5.45
CA PHE A 37 -0.81 0.28 -5.59
C PHE A 37 0.41 -0.50 -6.10
N ALA A 38 0.45 -1.81 -5.90
CA ALA A 38 1.61 -2.64 -6.25
C ALA A 38 1.80 -2.88 -7.76
N LYS A 39 0.84 -2.50 -8.59
CA LYS A 39 0.95 -2.64 -10.04
C LYS A 39 1.68 -1.44 -10.67
N ARG A 40 2.18 -1.62 -11.90
CA ARG A 40 2.84 -0.55 -12.67
C ARG A 40 1.83 0.44 -13.24
N ILE A 41 1.17 1.16 -12.36
CA ILE A 41 0.20 2.23 -12.65
C ILE A 41 0.54 3.48 -11.83
N SER A 42 -0.05 4.62 -12.18
CA SER A 42 0.12 5.82 -11.37
C SER A 42 -0.62 5.70 -10.03
N ALA A 43 -0.08 6.33 -8.99
CA ALA A 43 -0.75 6.43 -7.69
C ALA A 43 -2.16 7.06 -7.82
N GLY A 44 -2.35 7.99 -8.76
CA GLY A 44 -3.66 8.58 -9.05
C GLY A 44 -4.70 7.56 -9.50
N ILE A 45 -4.33 6.62 -10.39
CA ILE A 45 -5.23 5.54 -10.82
C ILE A 45 -5.53 4.62 -9.64
N ALA A 46 -4.52 4.19 -8.88
CA ALA A 46 -4.73 3.32 -7.71
C ALA A 46 -5.67 3.97 -6.68
N LYS A 47 -5.50 5.25 -6.38
CA LYS A 47 -6.38 6.00 -5.46
C LYS A 47 -7.82 6.12 -5.97
N ARG A 48 -8.01 6.43 -7.26
CA ARG A 48 -9.37 6.50 -7.85
C ARG A 48 -10.05 5.13 -7.80
N THR A 49 -9.34 4.09 -8.18
CA THR A 49 -9.85 2.72 -8.16
C THR A 49 -10.24 2.29 -6.75
N TYR A 50 -9.38 2.55 -5.76
CA TYR A 50 -9.69 2.29 -4.36
C TYR A 50 -10.97 3.02 -3.92
N ARG A 51 -11.14 4.30 -4.26
CA ARG A 51 -12.37 5.05 -3.94
C ARG A 51 -13.60 4.41 -4.57
N ARG A 52 -13.50 3.88 -5.80
CA ARG A 52 -14.60 3.11 -6.42
C ARG A 52 -14.97 1.87 -5.60
N PHE A 53 -14.00 1.14 -5.08
CA PHE A 53 -14.28 0.02 -4.17
C PHE A 53 -15.03 0.47 -2.92
N ILE A 54 -14.67 1.62 -2.34
CA ILE A 54 -15.38 2.17 -1.16
C ILE A 54 -16.81 2.58 -1.52
N GLU A 55 -17.00 3.30 -2.62
CA GLU A 55 -18.32 3.76 -3.12
C GLU A 55 -19.27 2.59 -3.37
N GLU A 56 -18.75 1.46 -3.86
CA GLU A 56 -19.50 0.23 -4.13
C GLU A 56 -19.65 -0.68 -2.90
N GLY A 57 -19.15 -0.27 -1.73
CA GLY A 57 -19.23 -1.07 -0.51
C GLY A 57 -18.33 -2.32 -0.49
N LEU A 58 -17.35 -2.42 -1.40
CA LEU A 58 -16.42 -3.55 -1.51
C LEU A 58 -15.29 -3.44 -0.48
N THR A 59 -15.66 -3.41 0.79
CA THR A 59 -14.77 -3.11 1.93
C THR A 59 -14.52 -4.29 2.86
N THR A 60 -15.04 -5.46 2.52
CA THR A 60 -14.84 -6.71 3.27
C THR A 60 -14.58 -7.86 2.31
N PRO A 61 -13.94 -8.97 2.77
CA PRO A 61 -13.78 -10.16 1.94
C PRO A 61 -15.11 -10.69 1.42
N GLU A 62 -16.15 -10.69 2.25
CA GLU A 62 -17.49 -11.15 1.89
C GLU A 62 -18.08 -10.33 0.74
N ALA A 63 -18.05 -9.00 0.86
CA ALA A 63 -18.58 -8.10 -0.16
C ALA A 63 -17.87 -8.26 -1.50
N ILE A 64 -16.55 -8.46 -1.49
CA ILE A 64 -15.75 -8.69 -2.69
C ILE A 64 -16.11 -10.02 -3.36
N LEU A 65 -16.26 -11.09 -2.56
CA LEU A 65 -16.67 -12.39 -3.09
C LEU A 65 -18.10 -12.39 -3.64
N GLU A 66 -19.03 -11.73 -2.93
CA GLU A 66 -20.43 -11.62 -3.35
C GLU A 66 -20.59 -10.82 -4.65
N ALA A 67 -19.79 -9.77 -4.83
CA ALA A 67 -19.80 -8.98 -6.06
C ALA A 67 -19.40 -9.80 -7.29
N GLY A 68 -18.50 -10.74 -7.13
CA GLY A 68 -18.04 -11.64 -8.19
C GLY A 68 -17.13 -10.96 -9.23
N TRP A 69 -16.54 -11.79 -10.07
CA TRP A 69 -15.49 -11.38 -11.01
C TRP A 69 -15.92 -10.24 -11.96
N GLY A 70 -17.10 -10.37 -12.58
CA GLY A 70 -17.57 -9.38 -13.55
C GLY A 70 -17.74 -8.00 -12.95
N ARG A 71 -18.32 -7.91 -11.75
CA ARG A 71 -18.49 -6.63 -11.05
C ARG A 71 -17.14 -6.03 -10.62
N LEU A 72 -16.21 -6.86 -10.18
CA LEU A 72 -14.86 -6.39 -9.84
C LEU A 72 -14.14 -5.79 -11.05
N VAL A 73 -14.27 -6.39 -12.23
CA VAL A 73 -13.72 -5.84 -13.48
C VAL A 73 -14.31 -4.46 -13.77
N GLU A 74 -15.64 -4.33 -13.73
CA GLU A 74 -16.32 -3.03 -13.95
C GLU A 74 -15.83 -1.94 -12.98
N VAL A 75 -15.67 -2.27 -11.70
CA VAL A 75 -15.19 -1.34 -10.69
C VAL A 75 -13.73 -0.94 -10.94
N LEU A 76 -12.88 -1.89 -11.28
CA LEU A 76 -11.48 -1.65 -11.65
C LEU A 76 -11.39 -0.73 -12.87
N ASP A 77 -12.15 -1.00 -13.93
CA ASP A 77 -12.18 -0.18 -15.14
C ASP A 77 -12.67 1.23 -14.88
N SER A 78 -13.70 1.38 -14.05
CA SER A 78 -14.24 2.69 -13.69
C SER A 78 -13.22 3.60 -12.99
N GLY A 79 -12.23 3.02 -12.32
CA GLY A 79 -11.09 3.73 -11.72
C GLY A 79 -9.95 4.02 -12.69
N GLY A 80 -9.98 3.43 -13.89
CA GLY A 80 -8.92 3.52 -14.90
C GLY A 80 -7.87 2.41 -14.81
N TYR A 81 -8.18 1.30 -14.15
CA TYR A 81 -7.28 0.17 -13.90
C TYR A 81 -7.23 -0.86 -15.06
N VAL A 82 -7.61 -0.43 -16.24
CA VAL A 82 -7.90 -1.23 -17.45
C VAL A 82 -6.79 -2.23 -17.82
N ARG A 83 -5.52 -1.85 -17.61
CA ARG A 83 -4.39 -2.72 -17.99
C ARG A 83 -4.29 -4.00 -17.16
N TYR A 84 -4.82 -4.00 -15.95
CA TYR A 84 -4.67 -5.09 -14.99
C TYR A 84 -6.01 -5.57 -14.39
N ASP A 85 -7.14 -5.12 -14.93
CA ASP A 85 -8.49 -5.38 -14.45
C ASP A 85 -8.78 -6.87 -14.27
N PHE A 86 -8.70 -7.68 -15.35
CA PHE A 86 -8.98 -9.10 -15.34
C PHE A 86 -8.09 -9.88 -14.38
N SER A 87 -6.78 -9.63 -14.45
CA SER A 87 -5.84 -10.32 -13.55
C SER A 87 -6.02 -9.93 -12.09
N THR A 88 -6.33 -8.67 -11.83
CA THR A 88 -6.56 -8.17 -10.48
C THR A 88 -7.89 -8.66 -9.92
N ALA A 89 -8.97 -8.66 -10.69
CA ALA A 89 -10.25 -9.23 -10.28
C ALA A 89 -10.10 -10.73 -9.91
N THR A 90 -9.41 -11.50 -10.77
CA THR A 90 -9.12 -12.91 -10.49
C THR A 90 -8.30 -13.11 -9.21
N ASN A 91 -7.26 -12.29 -9.02
CA ASN A 91 -6.43 -12.38 -7.83
C ASN A 91 -7.18 -11.97 -6.56
N LEU A 92 -7.99 -10.91 -6.60
CA LEU A 92 -8.79 -10.47 -5.45
C LEU A 92 -9.75 -11.56 -4.97
N ILE A 93 -10.44 -12.24 -5.87
CA ILE A 93 -11.30 -13.37 -5.49
C ILE A 93 -10.48 -14.45 -4.77
N LYS A 94 -9.35 -14.87 -5.35
CA LYS A 94 -8.49 -15.90 -4.76
C LYS A 94 -7.93 -15.46 -3.41
N ILE A 95 -7.49 -14.22 -3.28
CA ILE A 95 -7.00 -13.66 -2.01
C ILE A 95 -8.10 -13.76 -0.94
N MET A 96 -9.32 -13.34 -1.25
CA MET A 96 -10.43 -13.35 -0.29
C MET A 96 -10.85 -14.78 0.10
N GLU A 97 -10.91 -15.70 -0.86
CA GLU A 97 -11.17 -17.11 -0.60
C GLU A 97 -10.10 -17.72 0.31
N GLU A 98 -8.82 -17.53 -0.02
CA GLU A 98 -7.71 -18.06 0.76
C GLU A 98 -7.62 -17.41 2.15
N LEU A 99 -7.83 -16.10 2.25
CA LEU A 99 -7.85 -15.39 3.53
C LEU A 99 -8.92 -15.99 4.45
N LYS A 100 -10.14 -16.17 3.94
CA LYS A 100 -11.24 -16.74 4.74
C LYS A 100 -11.01 -18.19 5.11
N THR A 101 -10.54 -19.03 4.19
CA THR A 101 -10.39 -20.47 4.45
C THR A 101 -9.17 -20.81 5.29
N LYS A 102 -8.03 -20.14 5.09
CA LYS A 102 -6.79 -20.43 5.82
C LYS A 102 -6.71 -19.73 7.17
N TYR A 103 -7.22 -18.52 7.27
CA TYR A 103 -7.01 -17.64 8.41
C TYR A 103 -8.31 -17.15 9.05
N GLY A 104 -9.34 -16.87 8.28
CA GLY A 104 -10.57 -16.20 8.71
C GLY A 104 -10.52 -14.67 8.51
N SER A 105 -9.41 -14.03 8.89
CA SER A 105 -9.21 -12.58 8.74
C SER A 105 -7.72 -12.22 8.64
N LEU A 106 -7.41 -10.96 8.29
CA LEU A 106 -6.04 -10.43 8.36
C LEU A 106 -5.49 -10.42 9.79
N GLU A 107 -6.34 -10.16 10.77
CA GLU A 107 -5.96 -10.17 12.18
C GLU A 107 -5.53 -11.57 12.63
N GLU A 108 -6.27 -12.60 12.21
CA GLU A 108 -5.91 -13.99 12.48
C GLU A 108 -4.62 -14.42 11.75
N LEU A 109 -4.41 -13.95 10.52
CA LEU A 109 -3.16 -14.15 9.80
C LEU A 109 -1.98 -13.55 10.60
N TYR A 110 -2.14 -12.30 11.06
CA TYR A 110 -1.14 -11.63 11.89
C TYR A 110 -0.90 -12.36 13.20
N ALA A 111 -1.95 -12.81 13.88
CA ALA A 111 -1.84 -13.56 15.14
C ALA A 111 -1.07 -14.88 14.97
N LYS A 112 -1.28 -15.58 13.86
CA LYS A 112 -0.59 -16.84 13.52
C LYS A 112 0.86 -16.67 13.07
N ALA A 113 1.27 -15.47 12.69
CA ALA A 113 2.65 -15.23 12.31
C ALA A 113 3.57 -15.24 13.54
N ASN A 114 4.71 -15.94 13.45
CA ASN A 114 5.64 -16.09 14.55
C ASN A 114 6.77 -15.04 14.57
N SER A 115 7.02 -14.40 13.43
CA SER A 115 8.07 -13.40 13.26
C SER A 115 7.71 -12.40 12.15
N PRO A 116 8.43 -11.29 12.01
CA PRO A 116 8.28 -10.40 10.85
C PRO A 116 8.41 -11.13 9.51
N GLU A 117 9.39 -12.00 9.37
CA GLU A 117 9.64 -12.78 8.15
C GLU A 117 8.50 -13.76 7.86
N ASP A 118 7.96 -14.39 8.90
CA ASP A 118 6.80 -15.29 8.78
C ASP A 118 5.55 -14.52 8.37
N LEU A 119 5.35 -13.30 8.88
CA LEU A 119 4.26 -12.42 8.46
C LEU A 119 4.35 -12.07 6.98
N GLU A 120 5.54 -11.63 6.53
CA GLU A 120 5.78 -11.31 5.11
C GLU A 120 5.56 -12.53 4.22
N ARG A 121 6.06 -13.70 4.62
CA ARG A 121 5.89 -14.97 3.88
C ARG A 121 4.41 -15.33 3.74
N ARG A 122 3.63 -15.27 4.82
CA ARG A 122 2.19 -15.58 4.81
C ARG A 122 1.41 -14.64 3.90
N LEU A 123 1.71 -13.36 3.90
CA LEU A 123 1.09 -12.39 3.00
C LEU A 123 1.44 -12.67 1.52
N GLN A 124 2.67 -13.12 1.25
CA GLN A 124 3.12 -13.47 -0.10
C GLN A 124 2.59 -14.83 -0.61
N GLU A 125 1.98 -15.65 0.23
CA GLU A 125 1.29 -16.87 -0.20
C GLU A 125 0.08 -16.57 -1.08
N PHE A 126 -0.55 -15.41 -0.89
CA PHE A 126 -1.69 -15.03 -1.72
C PHE A 126 -1.26 -14.70 -3.15
N LYS A 127 -1.94 -15.33 -4.11
CA LYS A 127 -1.65 -15.11 -5.52
C LYS A 127 -1.85 -13.64 -5.92
N GLY A 128 -0.79 -13.03 -6.44
CA GLY A 128 -0.80 -11.63 -6.86
C GLY A 128 -0.36 -10.64 -5.76
N VAL A 129 -0.08 -11.12 -4.56
CA VAL A 129 0.54 -10.35 -3.47
C VAL A 129 2.03 -10.64 -3.44
N GLY A 130 2.81 -9.80 -4.09
CA GLY A 130 4.27 -9.91 -4.12
C GLY A 130 4.96 -9.02 -3.09
N PRO A 131 6.32 -9.04 -3.07
CA PRO A 131 7.11 -8.25 -2.12
C PRO A 131 6.78 -6.75 -2.12
N VAL A 132 6.43 -6.19 -3.27
CA VAL A 132 6.04 -4.76 -3.39
C VAL A 132 4.74 -4.48 -2.64
N ALA A 133 3.71 -5.30 -2.84
CA ALA A 133 2.43 -5.16 -2.12
C ALA A 133 2.62 -5.30 -0.61
N VAL A 134 3.41 -6.28 -0.19
CA VAL A 134 3.72 -6.53 1.22
C VAL A 134 4.47 -5.34 1.84
N ASN A 135 5.47 -4.79 1.16
CA ASN A 135 6.18 -3.60 1.64
C ASN A 135 5.22 -2.39 1.76
N ILE A 136 4.38 -2.14 0.75
CA ILE A 136 3.39 -1.05 0.79
C ILE A 136 2.48 -1.21 2.00
N PHE A 137 1.97 -2.42 2.23
CA PHE A 137 1.07 -2.72 3.32
C PHE A 137 1.76 -2.56 4.69
N LEU A 138 2.87 -3.24 4.91
CA LEU A 138 3.51 -3.33 6.22
C LEU A 138 4.26 -2.07 6.63
N ARG A 139 4.81 -1.28 5.69
CA ARG A 139 5.57 -0.07 6.06
C ARG A 139 4.72 0.96 6.81
N GLU A 140 3.43 1.05 6.51
CA GLU A 140 2.53 1.96 7.23
C GLU A 140 1.93 1.35 8.50
N LEU A 141 2.17 0.06 8.74
CA LEU A 141 1.75 -0.65 9.95
C LEU A 141 2.85 -0.76 11.03
N ARG A 142 4.05 -0.22 10.81
CA ARG A 142 5.17 -0.32 11.77
C ARG A 142 4.84 0.15 13.18
N GLY A 143 3.98 1.15 13.32
CA GLY A 143 3.53 1.64 14.62
C GLY A 143 2.27 0.96 15.17
N VAL A 144 1.74 -0.05 14.47
CA VAL A 144 0.48 -0.74 14.82
C VAL A 144 0.68 -2.22 15.06
N TRP A 145 1.44 -2.89 14.20
CA TRP A 145 1.77 -4.30 14.32
C TRP A 145 3.25 -4.49 14.65
N ASP A 146 3.57 -5.08 15.80
CA ASP A 146 4.95 -5.28 16.25
C ASP A 146 5.81 -6.10 15.27
N LYS A 147 5.16 -7.00 14.50
CA LYS A 147 5.80 -7.81 13.45
C LYS A 147 5.86 -7.11 12.09
N ALA A 148 5.29 -5.91 11.93
CA ALA A 148 5.40 -5.13 10.70
C ALA A 148 6.76 -4.43 10.62
N LYS A 149 7.79 -5.16 10.17
CA LYS A 149 9.18 -4.68 10.06
C LYS A 149 9.77 -4.95 8.67
N PRO A 150 9.09 -4.54 7.58
CA PRO A 150 9.62 -4.77 6.24
C PRO A 150 10.93 -4.01 6.05
N LYS A 151 11.84 -4.58 5.25
CA LYS A 151 13.04 -3.84 4.84
C LYS A 151 12.66 -2.62 4.02
N PRO A 152 13.30 -1.46 4.24
CA PRO A 152 13.06 -0.30 3.40
C PRO A 152 13.26 -0.59 1.92
N SER A 153 12.35 -0.09 1.09
CA SER A 153 12.41 -0.25 -0.36
C SER A 153 13.63 0.48 -0.94
N LYS A 154 14.15 -0.03 -2.07
CA LYS A 154 15.26 0.63 -2.77
C LYS A 154 14.98 2.11 -3.04
N ILE A 155 13.76 2.42 -3.45
CA ILE A 155 13.32 3.80 -3.72
C ILE A 155 13.44 4.69 -2.48
N SER A 156 13.03 4.21 -1.30
CA SER A 156 13.14 4.99 -0.06
C SER A 156 14.59 5.20 0.35
N VAL A 157 15.42 4.16 0.22
CA VAL A 157 16.87 4.25 0.53
C VAL A 157 17.56 5.27 -0.36
N GLU A 158 17.39 5.18 -1.68
CA GLU A 158 17.97 6.12 -2.64
C GLU A 158 17.49 7.56 -2.42
N THR A 159 16.20 7.73 -2.10
CA THR A 159 15.64 9.06 -1.83
C THR A 159 16.20 9.64 -0.55
N ALA A 160 16.29 8.84 0.52
CA ALA A 160 16.89 9.25 1.79
C ALA A 160 18.36 9.68 1.63
N GLN A 161 19.15 8.92 0.88
CA GLN A 161 20.55 9.24 0.60
C GLN A 161 20.70 10.60 -0.11
N ARG A 162 19.84 10.89 -1.09
CA ARG A 162 19.83 12.18 -1.82
C ARG A 162 19.59 13.38 -0.92
N ILE A 163 18.77 13.24 0.10
CA ILE A 163 18.39 14.35 1.00
C ILE A 163 19.13 14.30 2.36
N GLY A 164 20.00 13.29 2.55
CA GLY A 164 20.78 13.15 3.79
C GLY A 164 19.98 12.70 5.01
N LEU A 165 18.83 12.04 4.80
CA LEU A 165 17.96 11.55 5.87
C LEU A 165 18.44 10.19 6.39
N LYS A 166 18.51 10.01 7.72
CA LYS A 166 19.07 8.79 8.34
C LYS A 166 18.03 7.76 8.75
N ASN A 167 16.91 8.15 9.33
CA ASN A 167 15.89 7.23 9.86
C ASN A 167 14.91 6.82 8.77
N ILE A 168 15.37 5.97 7.84
CA ILE A 168 14.62 5.60 6.62
C ILE A 168 13.31 4.88 6.97
N GLU A 169 13.34 3.94 7.91
CA GLU A 169 12.16 3.13 8.26
C GLU A 169 10.99 3.98 8.76
N PHE A 170 11.30 4.99 9.57
CA PHE A 170 10.29 5.91 10.09
C PHE A 170 9.64 6.77 8.99
N TYR A 171 10.43 7.18 8.01
CA TYR A 171 9.98 8.08 6.94
C TYR A 171 9.67 7.36 5.62
N GLU A 172 9.69 6.04 5.57
CA GLU A 172 9.64 5.28 4.32
C GLU A 172 8.45 5.65 3.43
N SER A 173 7.24 5.77 3.99
CA SER A 173 6.05 6.14 3.24
C SER A 173 6.19 7.51 2.58
N ALA A 174 6.69 8.48 3.33
CA ALA A 174 6.92 9.83 2.83
C ALA A 174 8.04 9.88 1.77
N LEU A 175 9.12 9.10 1.97
CA LEU A 175 10.24 9.01 1.02
C LEU A 175 9.82 8.40 -0.32
N VAL A 176 9.02 7.33 -0.28
CA VAL A 176 8.48 6.72 -1.50
C VAL A 176 7.54 7.70 -2.20
N ARG A 177 6.66 8.36 -1.45
CA ARG A 177 5.76 9.37 -2.00
C ARG A 177 6.53 10.54 -2.64
N LEU A 178 7.56 11.04 -1.97
CA LEU A 178 8.45 12.07 -2.49
C LEU A 178 9.06 11.68 -3.84
N ASN A 179 9.54 10.44 -3.95
CA ASN A 179 10.08 9.94 -5.20
C ASN A 179 9.02 9.87 -6.31
N LEU A 180 7.86 9.29 -6.02
CA LEU A 180 6.81 9.06 -7.01
C LEU A 180 6.16 10.37 -7.50
N GLU A 181 5.97 11.34 -6.62
CA GLU A 181 5.22 12.55 -6.93
C GLU A 181 6.11 13.70 -7.42
N TYR A 182 7.37 13.73 -7.00
CA TYR A 182 8.31 14.79 -7.38
C TYR A 182 9.49 14.28 -8.23
N CYS A 183 10.28 13.33 -7.74
CA CYS A 183 11.50 12.93 -8.45
C CYS A 183 11.23 12.30 -9.81
N LYS A 184 10.28 11.38 -9.90
CA LYS A 184 9.91 10.71 -11.17
C LYS A 184 9.20 11.63 -12.16
N ARG A 185 8.62 12.73 -11.69
CA ARG A 185 7.91 13.71 -12.53
C ARG A 185 8.73 14.94 -12.85
N GLU A 186 10.02 14.94 -12.44
CA GLU A 186 10.91 16.09 -12.58
C GLU A 186 10.37 17.38 -11.90
N GLY A 187 9.45 17.20 -10.93
CA GLY A 187 8.76 18.28 -10.20
C GLY A 187 9.61 18.92 -9.10
N CYS A 188 10.90 19.13 -9.37
CA CYS A 188 11.84 19.64 -8.36
C CYS A 188 11.59 21.08 -7.96
N VAL A 189 10.86 21.85 -8.76
CA VAL A 189 10.54 23.25 -8.46
C VAL A 189 9.69 23.34 -7.20
N ASP A 190 8.68 22.48 -7.09
CA ASP A 190 7.70 22.47 -6.00
C ASP A 190 8.02 21.41 -4.92
N CYS A 191 9.20 20.77 -5.01
CA CYS A 191 9.59 19.71 -4.10
C CYS A 191 9.85 20.25 -2.68
N PRO A 192 9.18 19.73 -1.63
CA PRO A 192 9.31 20.25 -0.27
C PRO A 192 10.72 20.08 0.32
N VAL A 193 11.52 19.17 -0.21
CA VAL A 193 12.90 18.91 0.24
C VAL A 193 13.96 19.40 -0.75
N LYS A 194 13.60 20.26 -1.69
CA LYS A 194 14.52 20.80 -2.71
C LYS A 194 15.82 21.36 -2.12
N ALA A 195 15.72 22.07 -1.00
CA ALA A 195 16.87 22.70 -0.35
C ALA A 195 17.91 21.69 0.20
N TYR A 196 17.51 20.45 0.42
CA TYR A 196 18.35 19.38 0.99
C TYR A 196 18.82 18.38 -0.08
N CYS A 197 18.25 18.44 -1.29
CA CYS A 197 18.49 17.45 -2.33
C CYS A 197 19.88 17.64 -2.97
N LYS A 198 20.72 16.62 -2.83
CA LYS A 198 22.00 16.52 -3.55
C LYS A 198 21.69 15.84 -4.91
N ARG A 199 21.65 16.62 -5.97
CA ARG A 199 21.58 16.14 -7.35
C ARG A 199 22.95 15.85 -7.89
#